data_d87b349587c350a5aa0939059513d751
#
_entry.id   d87b349587c350a5aa0939059513d751
#
_cell.length_a   1.000
_cell.length_b   1.000
_cell.length_c   1.000
_cell.angle_alpha   90.00
_cell.angle_beta   90.00
_cell.angle_gamma   90.00
#
_symmetry.space_group_name_H-M   'P 1'
#
loop_
_entity.id
_entity.type
_entity.pdbx_description
1 polymer ?
#
loop_
_entity_poly.entity_id
_entity_poly.type
_entity_poly.pdbx_seq_one_letter_code
_entity_poly.pdbx_strand_id
1 'polypeptide(L)'
;MLLSRIAVLLSFFALLSSQGPSNPSAQTSIDQSAEETAQRDALPANCRVTLPSDGVFEPPSPVFGWSSSRTPDQFLFGTAALWTVLPADGTLHGYGPEKPGDFAYNGKIGWYRYHAPFLDQDGPVSLKGKKLDGPAPTFIETHESTSYPGKDGSPAMIVMGMDVPVFGCWEFTGHYKDQDVTFTIWVTSYTEQEMAAQAYAQSLSLPPPKRVVRRVHVDPEVQARELVYRVLPEIPPAAQATYGTVVLHAVIGTDGKTHEVSYVSGPKLLAQAAIEAVRWWQYRINVVGPEPYEAQEVDTTISVLFSPT
;
A
#
# COMPACT_ATOMS: atom_id res chain seq x y z
N MET A 1 -73.96 38.30 -6.76
CA MET A 1 -73.73 38.46 -5.31
C MET A 1 -72.25 38.60 -5.05
N LEU A 2 -71.86 39.74 -4.50
CA LEU A 2 -70.45 40.17 -4.27
C LEU A 2 -69.77 39.29 -3.24
N LEU A 3 -68.48 38.93 -3.49
CA LEU A 3 -67.56 38.49 -2.47
C LEU A 3 -66.29 39.35 -2.54
N SER A 4 -66.09 40.05 -1.43
CA SER A 4 -65.07 41.01 -1.14
C SER A 4 -63.67 40.36 -1.03
N ARG A 5 -62.66 40.92 -1.70
CA ARG A 5 -61.24 40.58 -1.53
C ARG A 5 -60.63 41.49 -0.49
N ILE A 6 -60.14 40.91 0.61
CA ILE A 6 -59.28 41.56 1.59
C ILE A 6 -57.84 41.30 1.19
N ALA A 7 -57.11 42.33 0.82
CA ALA A 7 -55.66 42.30 0.60
C ALA A 7 -54.95 42.64 1.90
N VAL A 8 -54.15 41.69 2.40
CA VAL A 8 -53.21 41.90 3.51
C VAL A 8 -51.83 42.27 2.93
N LEU A 9 -51.41 43.52 3.11
CA LEU A 9 -50.09 44.01 2.82
C LEU A 9 -49.16 43.57 3.97
N LEU A 10 -48.25 42.63 3.73
CA LEU A 10 -47.12 42.30 4.59
C LEU A 10 -45.91 43.12 4.11
N SER A 11 -45.53 44.12 4.91
CA SER A 11 -44.30 44.91 4.73
C SER A 11 -43.08 44.03 5.13
N PHE A 12 -42.29 43.65 4.15
CA PHE A 12 -40.97 43.04 4.39
C PHE A 12 -39.95 44.16 4.69
N PHE A 13 -39.51 44.26 5.92
CA PHE A 13 -38.32 45.01 6.29
C PHE A 13 -37.09 44.20 5.87
N ALA A 14 -36.43 44.58 4.80
CA ALA A 14 -35.12 44.03 4.42
C ALA A 14 -34.04 44.62 5.34
N LEU A 15 -33.55 43.81 6.30
CA LEU A 15 -32.29 44.05 6.98
C LEU A 15 -31.15 43.74 5.99
N LEU A 16 -30.58 44.81 5.39
CA LEU A 16 -29.29 44.74 4.72
C LEU A 16 -28.19 44.55 5.77
N SER A 17 -27.82 43.28 6.06
CA SER A 17 -26.55 42.96 6.69
C SER A 17 -25.45 43.16 5.66
N SER A 18 -24.59 44.16 5.85
CA SER A 18 -23.35 44.35 5.09
C SER A 18 -22.38 43.20 5.39
N GLN A 19 -22.41 42.17 4.55
CA GLN A 19 -21.31 41.19 4.53
C GLN A 19 -20.14 41.84 3.81
N GLY A 20 -19.06 42.12 4.53
CA GLY A 20 -17.77 42.50 3.94
C GLY A 20 -17.26 41.38 3.03
N PRO A 21 -16.33 41.66 2.10
CA PRO A 21 -15.82 40.63 1.18
C PRO A 21 -15.14 39.50 1.98
N SER A 22 -15.81 38.36 2.08
CA SER A 22 -15.24 37.12 2.61
C SER A 22 -14.14 36.69 1.65
N ASN A 23 -12.92 36.62 2.15
CA ASN A 23 -11.77 36.17 1.39
C ASN A 23 -11.95 34.64 1.10
N PRO A 24 -12.15 34.20 -0.15
CA PRO A 24 -12.45 32.78 -0.46
C PRO A 24 -11.35 31.85 -0.03
N SER A 25 -10.09 32.31 0.03
CA SER A 25 -8.93 31.49 0.48
C SER A 25 -8.96 31.18 1.98
N ALA A 26 -9.52 32.08 2.81
CA ALA A 26 -9.64 31.84 4.26
C ALA A 26 -10.75 30.83 4.60
N GLN A 27 -11.83 30.84 3.83
CA GLN A 27 -12.96 29.92 4.02
C GLN A 27 -12.57 28.49 3.65
N THR A 28 -11.83 28.31 2.54
CA THR A 28 -11.34 27.00 2.10
C THR A 28 -10.38 26.37 3.12
N SER A 29 -9.49 27.16 3.75
CA SER A 29 -8.55 26.65 4.76
C SER A 29 -9.23 26.26 6.09
N ILE A 30 -10.30 26.96 6.48
CA ILE A 30 -11.08 26.64 7.68
C ILE A 30 -11.88 25.35 7.48
N ASP A 31 -12.48 25.17 6.31
CA ASP A 31 -13.24 23.96 5.97
C ASP A 31 -12.32 22.72 5.93
N GLN A 32 -11.13 22.83 5.34
CA GLN A 32 -10.15 21.74 5.29
C GLN A 32 -9.65 21.35 6.70
N SER A 33 -9.37 22.31 7.57
CA SER A 33 -8.92 22.00 8.93
C SER A 33 -10.01 21.35 9.79
N ALA A 34 -11.28 21.69 9.58
CA ALA A 34 -12.41 21.07 10.25
C ALA A 34 -12.65 19.64 9.77
N GLU A 35 -12.49 19.40 8.46
CA GLU A 35 -12.61 18.07 7.86
C GLU A 35 -11.48 17.14 8.31
N GLU A 36 -10.22 17.59 8.34
CA GLU A 36 -9.10 16.82 8.89
C GLU A 36 -9.27 16.49 10.37
N THR A 37 -9.83 17.41 11.18
CA THR A 37 -10.12 17.15 12.59
C THR A 37 -11.18 16.07 12.72
N ALA A 38 -12.28 16.18 11.97
CA ALA A 38 -13.33 15.17 11.96
C ALA A 38 -12.81 13.79 11.51
N GLN A 39 -11.90 13.76 10.51
CA GLN A 39 -11.26 12.54 10.06
C GLN A 39 -10.38 11.91 11.15
N ARG A 40 -9.56 12.70 11.85
CA ARG A 40 -8.75 12.20 12.97
C ARG A 40 -9.60 11.62 14.08
N ASP A 41 -10.76 12.22 14.38
CA ASP A 41 -11.69 11.76 15.42
C ASP A 41 -12.43 10.48 15.01
N ALA A 42 -12.56 10.21 13.71
CA ALA A 42 -13.19 8.99 13.20
C ALA A 42 -12.25 7.77 13.24
N LEU A 43 -10.94 7.98 13.35
CA LEU A 43 -9.94 6.92 13.43
C LEU A 43 -9.69 6.46 14.87
N PRO A 44 -9.19 5.23 15.10
CA PRO A 44 -8.79 4.79 16.43
C PRO A 44 -7.77 5.75 17.05
N ALA A 45 -7.99 6.14 18.32
CA ALA A 45 -7.16 7.12 19.03
C ALA A 45 -5.66 6.77 19.10
N ASN A 46 -5.32 5.49 18.91
CA ASN A 46 -3.95 4.99 18.88
C ASN A 46 -3.35 4.94 17.47
N CYS A 47 -4.07 5.43 16.43
CA CYS A 47 -3.57 5.52 15.06
C CYS A 47 -3.51 6.97 14.59
N ARG A 48 -2.36 7.60 14.78
CA ARG A 48 -2.12 8.94 14.27
C ARG A 48 -1.66 8.86 12.81
N VAL A 49 -2.60 8.85 11.88
CA VAL A 49 -2.32 8.85 10.43
C VAL A 49 -1.65 10.15 9.99
N THR A 50 -0.88 10.06 8.93
CA THR A 50 -0.25 11.21 8.27
C THR A 50 -1.27 11.88 7.36
N LEU A 51 -1.52 13.17 7.61
CA LEU A 51 -2.47 14.02 6.87
C LEU A 51 -1.75 15.22 6.23
N PRO A 52 -2.38 15.96 5.31
CA PRO A 52 -1.80 17.16 4.70
C PRO A 52 -1.29 18.21 5.71
N SER A 53 -1.94 18.34 6.88
CA SER A 53 -1.50 19.20 7.97
C SER A 53 -0.16 18.80 8.62
N ASP A 54 0.26 17.55 8.47
CA ASP A 54 1.56 17.07 8.99
C ASP A 54 2.74 17.44 8.05
N GLY A 55 2.43 17.89 6.82
CA GLY A 55 3.37 18.44 5.84
C GLY A 55 3.05 18.01 4.41
N VAL A 56 2.97 18.97 3.53
CA VAL A 56 2.85 18.75 2.09
C VAL A 56 4.20 19.04 1.45
N PHE A 57 4.73 18.10 0.69
CA PHE A 57 5.93 18.32 -0.12
C PHE A 57 5.56 18.98 -1.44
N GLU A 58 6.17 20.11 -1.72
CA GLU A 58 6.04 20.78 -3.01
C GLU A 58 7.34 20.60 -3.82
N PRO A 59 7.31 19.84 -4.91
CA PRO A 59 8.50 19.66 -5.74
C PRO A 59 8.89 20.98 -6.43
N PRO A 60 10.20 21.25 -6.60
CA PRO A 60 10.70 22.51 -7.16
C PRO A 60 10.36 22.74 -8.63
N SER A 61 9.90 21.75 -9.34
CA SER A 61 9.40 21.83 -10.72
C SER A 61 8.08 21.08 -10.83
N PRO A 62 7.19 21.48 -11.77
CA PRO A 62 5.99 20.71 -12.02
C PRO A 62 6.37 19.27 -12.41
N VAL A 63 5.93 18.32 -11.66
CA VAL A 63 6.12 16.90 -11.94
C VAL A 63 5.32 16.58 -13.18
N PHE A 64 5.98 16.18 -14.26
CA PHE A 64 5.35 15.92 -15.55
C PHE A 64 4.20 14.89 -15.38
N GLY A 65 2.98 15.27 -15.74
CA GLY A 65 1.79 14.45 -15.59
C GLY A 65 1.07 14.55 -14.23
N TRP A 66 1.63 15.22 -13.22
CA TRP A 66 1.04 15.33 -11.88
C TRP A 66 0.20 16.58 -11.65
N SER A 67 0.54 17.70 -12.29
CA SER A 67 -0.21 18.95 -12.12
C SER A 67 -1.65 18.88 -12.65
N SER A 68 -1.95 17.93 -13.53
CA SER A 68 -3.28 17.74 -14.12
C SER A 68 -4.11 16.61 -13.50
N SER A 69 -3.55 15.81 -12.60
CA SER A 69 -4.20 14.64 -12.00
C SER A 69 -4.17 14.62 -10.46
N ARG A 70 -3.86 15.73 -9.80
CA ARG A 70 -4.13 15.84 -8.37
C ARG A 70 -5.64 15.75 -8.17
N THR A 71 -6.08 14.59 -7.73
CA THR A 71 -7.41 14.48 -7.15
C THR A 71 -7.38 15.17 -5.78
N PRO A 72 -8.45 15.82 -5.33
CA PRO A 72 -8.51 16.50 -4.03
C PRO A 72 -8.22 15.57 -2.84
N ASP A 73 -8.24 14.28 -3.09
CA ASP A 73 -8.08 13.17 -2.12
C ASP A 73 -6.63 12.69 -1.95
N GLN A 74 -5.63 13.38 -2.54
CA GLN A 74 -4.22 12.97 -2.46
C GLN A 74 -3.27 14.15 -2.24
N PHE A 75 -2.15 13.89 -1.56
CA PHE A 75 -1.08 14.87 -1.39
C PHE A 75 0.31 14.25 -1.53
N LEU A 76 1.31 15.08 -1.78
CA LEU A 76 2.72 14.67 -1.83
C LEU A 76 3.33 14.76 -0.43
N PHE A 77 4.06 13.72 -0.05
CA PHE A 77 4.71 13.64 1.26
C PHE A 77 6.15 13.13 1.14
N GLY A 78 7.08 13.76 1.85
CA GLY A 78 8.49 13.39 1.86
C GLY A 78 9.43 14.56 1.75
N THR A 79 10.56 14.37 1.05
CA THR A 79 11.63 15.35 0.85
C THR A 79 11.99 15.50 -0.63
N ALA A 80 12.84 16.48 -0.97
CA ALA A 80 13.33 16.62 -2.34
C ALA A 80 14.14 15.40 -2.84
N ALA A 81 14.69 14.59 -1.94
CA ALA A 81 15.46 13.39 -2.29
C ALA A 81 14.59 12.15 -2.52
N LEU A 82 13.48 12.03 -1.76
CA LEU A 82 12.53 10.93 -1.87
C LEU A 82 11.15 11.40 -1.41
N TRP A 83 10.12 11.19 -2.22
CA TRP A 83 8.74 11.48 -1.83
C TRP A 83 7.76 10.48 -2.43
N THR A 84 6.56 10.46 -1.91
CA THR A 84 5.46 9.60 -2.32
C THR A 84 4.14 10.37 -2.37
N VAL A 85 3.07 9.68 -2.73
CA VAL A 85 1.69 10.16 -2.76
C VAL A 85 0.91 9.45 -1.69
N LEU A 86 0.25 10.22 -0.85
CA LEU A 86 -0.59 9.68 0.22
C LEU A 86 -2.05 10.10 0.01
N PRO A 87 -3.01 9.27 0.48
CA PRO A 87 -4.41 9.67 0.55
C PRO A 87 -4.58 10.79 1.56
N ALA A 88 -5.36 11.83 1.20
CA ALA A 88 -5.55 13.01 2.04
C ALA A 88 -6.30 12.71 3.35
N ASP A 89 -7.08 11.63 3.38
CA ASP A 89 -7.79 11.12 4.56
C ASP A 89 -6.96 10.16 5.42
N GLY A 90 -5.73 9.83 5.00
CA GLY A 90 -4.83 8.92 5.70
C GLY A 90 -5.29 7.47 5.71
N THR A 91 -6.21 7.07 4.80
CA THR A 91 -6.82 5.74 4.80
C THR A 91 -6.59 5.00 3.48
N LEU A 92 -6.30 3.70 3.56
CA LEU A 92 -6.28 2.79 2.42
C LEU A 92 -7.32 1.70 2.60
N HIS A 93 -8.12 1.47 1.57
CA HIS A 93 -9.18 0.48 1.56
C HIS A 93 -8.76 -0.76 0.78
N GLY A 94 -8.87 -1.94 1.41
CA GLY A 94 -8.59 -3.23 0.80
C GLY A 94 -9.79 -4.16 0.84
N TYR A 95 -9.75 -5.21 0.03
CA TYR A 95 -10.82 -6.22 -0.01
C TYR A 95 -10.77 -7.19 1.17
N GLY A 96 -9.65 -7.24 1.88
CA GLY A 96 -9.40 -8.21 2.94
C GLY A 96 -8.97 -9.57 2.41
N PRO A 97 -8.46 -10.42 3.32
CA PRO A 97 -8.06 -11.76 2.95
C PRO A 97 -9.31 -12.63 2.69
N GLU A 98 -9.45 -13.17 1.49
CA GLU A 98 -10.47 -14.18 1.16
C GLU A 98 -10.09 -15.56 1.70
N LYS A 99 -8.80 -15.84 1.82
CA LYS A 99 -8.23 -17.09 2.34
C LYS A 99 -6.91 -16.85 3.10
N PRO A 100 -6.46 -17.80 3.90
CA PRO A 100 -5.14 -17.73 4.55
C PRO A 100 -4.01 -17.50 3.54
N GLY A 101 -3.20 -16.47 3.78
CA GLY A 101 -2.11 -16.04 2.90
C GLY A 101 -2.48 -14.93 1.92
N ASP A 102 -3.74 -14.49 1.86
CA ASP A 102 -4.11 -13.27 1.15
C ASP A 102 -3.83 -12.03 2.02
N PHE A 103 -3.62 -10.89 1.36
CA PHE A 103 -3.39 -9.62 2.02
C PHE A 103 -4.70 -8.87 2.31
N ALA A 104 -4.75 -8.14 3.41
CA ALA A 104 -5.84 -7.24 3.71
C ALA A 104 -5.91 -6.09 2.68
N TYR A 105 -4.73 -5.61 2.25
CA TYR A 105 -4.59 -4.65 1.16
C TYR A 105 -3.50 -5.14 0.20
N ASN A 106 -3.78 -5.13 -1.08
CA ASN A 106 -2.84 -5.42 -2.15
C ASN A 106 -2.88 -4.28 -3.15
N GLY A 107 -1.86 -3.47 -3.18
CA GLY A 107 -1.80 -2.28 -4.02
C GLY A 107 -0.40 -1.91 -4.45
N LYS A 108 -0.25 -0.68 -4.90
CA LYS A 108 1.03 -0.13 -5.33
C LYS A 108 1.28 1.23 -4.71
N ILE A 109 2.54 1.51 -4.42
CA ILE A 109 3.01 2.82 -4.00
C ILE A 109 4.03 3.34 -5.01
N GLY A 110 3.90 4.63 -5.37
CA GLY A 110 4.85 5.32 -6.23
C GLY A 110 5.84 6.13 -5.42
N TRP A 111 7.12 5.92 -5.65
CA TRP A 111 8.21 6.72 -5.09
C TRP A 111 8.82 7.60 -6.16
N TYR A 112 9.11 8.83 -5.81
CA TYR A 112 9.64 9.85 -6.71
C TYR A 112 10.96 10.39 -6.19
N ARG A 113 11.90 10.67 -7.09
CA ARG A 113 13.21 11.23 -6.79
C ARG A 113 13.76 12.05 -7.95
N TYR A 114 14.49 13.13 -7.67
CA TYR A 114 15.21 13.89 -8.69
C TYR A 114 16.61 13.30 -8.95
N HIS A 115 17.12 13.54 -10.16
CA HIS A 115 18.50 13.25 -10.58
C HIS A 115 18.96 11.80 -10.42
N ALA A 116 18.04 10.86 -10.35
CA ALA A 116 18.41 9.46 -10.33
C ALA A 116 18.69 8.96 -11.74
N PRO A 117 19.86 8.40 -12.06
CA PRO A 117 20.06 7.67 -13.28
C PRO A 117 19.10 6.48 -13.34
N PHE A 118 18.67 6.11 -14.53
CA PHE A 118 17.72 5.00 -14.75
C PHE A 118 18.20 3.66 -14.16
N LEU A 119 19.52 3.45 -14.20
CA LEU A 119 20.19 2.33 -13.53
C LEU A 119 20.99 2.90 -12.38
N ASP A 120 20.35 3.05 -11.21
CA ASP A 120 21.03 3.51 -10.02
C ASP A 120 21.86 2.37 -9.42
N GLN A 121 23.18 2.51 -9.44
CA GLN A 121 24.09 1.54 -8.83
C GLN A 121 24.00 1.54 -7.29
N ASP A 122 23.32 2.53 -6.71
CA ASP A 122 23.21 2.73 -5.26
C ASP A 122 22.05 1.93 -4.62
N GLY A 123 21.42 1.05 -5.37
CA GLY A 123 20.39 0.14 -4.90
C GLY A 123 18.95 0.63 -5.09
N PRO A 124 17.98 -0.28 -4.97
CA PRO A 124 16.57 0.01 -5.11
C PRO A 124 16.02 0.78 -3.91
N VAL A 125 14.88 1.45 -4.09
CA VAL A 125 14.04 1.87 -2.97
C VAL A 125 13.54 0.61 -2.24
N SER A 126 13.49 0.63 -0.93
CA SER A 126 12.84 -0.40 -0.13
C SER A 126 11.68 0.19 0.68
N LEU A 127 10.62 -0.59 0.87
CA LEU A 127 9.47 -0.24 1.69
C LEU A 127 9.39 -1.20 2.88
N LYS A 128 9.45 -0.67 4.09
CA LYS A 128 9.22 -1.42 5.32
C LYS A 128 7.85 -1.06 5.88
N GLY A 129 7.03 -2.07 6.22
CA GLY A 129 5.75 -1.90 6.91
C GLY A 129 5.79 -2.50 8.30
N LYS A 130 5.33 -1.74 9.31
CA LYS A 130 5.23 -2.14 10.71
C LYS A 130 3.85 -1.77 11.25
N LYS A 131 3.14 -2.75 11.82
CA LYS A 131 1.85 -2.51 12.48
C LYS A 131 2.03 -1.83 13.84
N LEU A 132 1.20 -0.83 14.13
CA LEU A 132 1.28 -0.03 15.37
C LEU A 132 0.22 -0.42 16.41
N ASP A 133 -0.92 -0.94 15.99
CA ASP A 133 -2.11 -1.16 16.83
C ASP A 133 -2.35 -2.64 17.19
N GLY A 134 -1.32 -3.47 17.12
CA GLY A 134 -1.41 -4.88 17.52
C GLY A 134 -0.36 -5.76 16.85
N PRO A 135 -0.37 -7.05 17.10
CA PRO A 135 0.60 -7.96 16.53
C PRO A 135 0.37 -8.15 15.03
N ALA A 136 1.42 -8.00 14.26
CA ALA A 136 1.52 -8.43 12.87
C ALA A 136 3.00 -8.50 12.48
N PRO A 137 3.38 -9.38 11.55
CA PRO A 137 4.74 -9.44 11.07
C PRO A 137 5.16 -8.12 10.39
N THR A 138 6.36 -7.63 10.70
CA THR A 138 7.00 -6.59 9.91
C THR A 138 7.36 -7.16 8.54
N PHE A 139 7.11 -6.41 7.47
CA PHE A 139 7.50 -6.81 6.13
C PHE A 139 8.48 -5.83 5.50
N ILE A 140 9.20 -6.29 4.50
CA ILE A 140 10.12 -5.50 3.68
C ILE A 140 9.86 -5.86 2.22
N GLU A 141 9.51 -4.86 1.42
CA GLU A 141 9.40 -4.94 -0.03
C GLU A 141 10.61 -4.27 -0.67
N THR A 142 11.24 -4.96 -1.62
CA THR A 142 12.42 -4.46 -2.34
C THR A 142 12.28 -4.55 -3.86
N HIS A 143 11.14 -5.10 -4.33
CA HIS A 143 10.92 -5.28 -5.76
C HIS A 143 10.23 -4.08 -6.38
N GLU A 144 10.91 -3.49 -7.36
CA GLU A 144 10.32 -2.48 -8.24
C GLU A 144 9.48 -3.19 -9.32
N SER A 145 8.17 -2.98 -9.30
CA SER A 145 7.28 -3.56 -10.31
C SER A 145 7.41 -2.83 -11.66
N THR A 146 7.72 -1.53 -11.64
CA THR A 146 7.93 -0.68 -12.81
C THR A 146 8.69 0.55 -12.41
N SER A 147 9.59 1.04 -13.25
CA SER A 147 10.27 2.32 -13.07
C SER A 147 10.17 3.17 -14.33
N TYR A 148 10.01 4.47 -14.14
CA TYR A 148 9.97 5.47 -15.21
C TYR A 148 11.12 6.44 -15.01
N PRO A 149 12.05 6.54 -15.98
CA PRO A 149 13.15 7.49 -15.88
C PRO A 149 12.62 8.92 -15.94
N GLY A 150 13.18 9.79 -15.11
CA GLY A 150 12.98 11.23 -15.24
C GLY A 150 13.60 11.74 -16.54
N LYS A 151 12.88 12.57 -17.28
CA LYS A 151 13.36 13.25 -18.48
C LYS A 151 13.23 14.76 -18.29
N ASP A 152 14.17 15.51 -18.86
CA ASP A 152 14.11 16.98 -18.96
C ASP A 152 13.83 17.69 -17.60
N GLY A 153 14.46 17.20 -16.53
CA GLY A 153 14.32 17.74 -15.18
C GLY A 153 13.11 17.23 -14.39
N SER A 154 12.31 16.33 -14.98
CA SER A 154 11.27 15.63 -14.23
C SER A 154 11.86 14.55 -13.30
N PRO A 155 11.20 14.22 -12.18
CA PRO A 155 11.64 13.15 -11.30
C PRO A 155 11.51 11.77 -11.95
N ALA A 156 12.38 10.84 -11.57
CA ALA A 156 12.14 9.43 -11.81
C ALA A 156 11.04 8.92 -10.87
N MET A 157 10.20 8.00 -11.37
CA MET A 157 9.18 7.32 -10.58
C MET A 157 9.49 5.83 -10.49
N ILE A 158 9.43 5.28 -9.29
CA ILE A 158 9.55 3.86 -9.00
C ILE A 158 8.21 3.40 -8.41
N VAL A 159 7.63 2.35 -8.96
CA VAL A 159 6.39 1.75 -8.47
C VAL A 159 6.72 0.43 -7.81
N MET A 160 6.32 0.28 -6.56
CA MET A 160 6.52 -0.93 -5.75
C MET A 160 5.19 -1.55 -5.36
N GLY A 161 5.19 -2.84 -5.03
CA GLY A 161 4.10 -3.48 -4.32
C GLY A 161 3.92 -2.88 -2.92
N MET A 162 2.69 -2.83 -2.45
CA MET A 162 2.35 -2.46 -1.08
C MET A 162 1.30 -3.45 -0.57
N ASP A 163 1.79 -4.59 -0.08
CA ASP A 163 0.99 -5.72 0.29
C ASP A 163 0.90 -5.83 1.81
N VAL A 164 -0.23 -5.38 2.37
CA VAL A 164 -0.43 -5.28 3.82
C VAL A 164 -1.15 -6.53 4.33
N PRO A 165 -0.53 -7.30 5.25
CA PRO A 165 -1.05 -8.62 5.66
C PRO A 165 -2.41 -8.56 6.36
N VAL A 166 -2.64 -7.56 7.21
CA VAL A 166 -3.86 -7.43 8.03
C VAL A 166 -4.28 -5.97 8.14
N PHE A 167 -5.56 -5.73 8.37
CA PHE A 167 -6.09 -4.39 8.63
C PHE A 167 -5.53 -3.78 9.91
N GLY A 168 -5.52 -2.45 10.00
CA GLY A 168 -5.11 -1.69 11.18
C GLY A 168 -4.22 -0.50 10.87
N CYS A 169 -3.56 -0.01 11.91
CA CYS A 169 -2.65 1.12 11.87
C CYS A 169 -1.24 0.68 11.46
N TRP A 170 -0.74 1.22 10.36
CA TRP A 170 0.57 0.83 9.82
C TRP A 170 1.48 2.04 9.65
N GLU A 171 2.71 1.91 10.16
CA GLU A 171 3.83 2.77 9.85
C GLU A 171 4.59 2.18 8.66
N PHE A 172 4.78 3.01 7.63
CA PHE A 172 5.55 2.67 6.46
C PHE A 172 6.80 3.56 6.39
N THR A 173 7.94 2.95 6.09
CA THR A 173 9.18 3.67 5.85
C THR A 173 9.71 3.29 4.47
N GLY A 174 9.74 4.25 3.56
CA GLY A 174 10.49 4.16 2.31
C GLY A 174 11.93 4.56 2.56
N HIS A 175 12.86 3.69 2.19
CA HIS A 175 14.30 3.93 2.33
C HIS A 175 14.98 3.97 0.98
N TYR A 176 15.78 5.01 0.74
CA TYR A 176 16.61 5.16 -0.43
C TYR A 176 17.92 5.88 -0.07
N LYS A 177 19.07 5.20 -0.23
CA LYS A 177 20.40 5.66 0.20
C LYS A 177 20.41 6.00 1.70
N ASP A 178 20.66 7.25 2.03
CA ASP A 178 20.65 7.82 3.37
C ASP A 178 19.33 8.52 3.76
N GLN A 179 18.29 8.36 2.93
CA GLN A 179 17.00 9.04 3.11
C GLN A 179 15.91 8.06 3.53
N ASP A 180 15.22 8.39 4.61
CA ASP A 180 14.02 7.72 5.06
C ASP A 180 12.81 8.66 4.96
N VAL A 181 11.70 8.14 4.42
CA VAL A 181 10.41 8.81 4.44
C VAL A 181 9.43 7.92 5.18
N THR A 182 9.01 8.36 6.37
CA THR A 182 8.12 7.58 7.24
C THR A 182 6.77 8.25 7.36
N PHE A 183 5.69 7.48 7.19
CA PHE A 183 4.31 7.92 7.31
C PHE A 183 3.43 6.83 7.91
N THR A 184 2.28 7.22 8.45
CA THR A 184 1.31 6.31 9.06
C THR A 184 0.00 6.35 8.29
N ILE A 185 -0.54 5.17 7.99
CA ILE A 185 -1.81 4.98 7.26
C ILE A 185 -2.71 4.03 8.06
N TRP A 186 -4.01 4.33 8.08
CA TRP A 186 -5.05 3.40 8.50
C TRP A 186 -5.46 2.51 7.32
N VAL A 187 -5.24 1.20 7.44
CA VAL A 187 -5.64 0.22 6.43
C VAL A 187 -6.90 -0.48 6.89
N THR A 188 -7.97 -0.39 6.10
CA THR A 188 -9.30 -0.92 6.44
C THR A 188 -9.96 -1.62 5.25
N SER A 189 -11.09 -2.28 5.50
CA SER A 189 -11.90 -2.91 4.44
C SER A 189 -12.71 -1.86 3.68
N TYR A 190 -13.01 -2.17 2.41
CA TYR A 190 -14.07 -1.47 1.71
C TYR A 190 -15.42 -1.66 2.42
N THR A 191 -16.26 -0.64 2.37
CA THR A 191 -17.66 -0.75 2.78
C THR A 191 -18.45 -1.62 1.80
N GLU A 192 -19.61 -2.16 2.22
CA GLU A 192 -20.48 -2.94 1.33
C GLU A 192 -20.88 -2.14 0.08
N GLN A 193 -21.11 -0.84 0.22
CA GLN A 193 -21.46 0.04 -0.89
C GLN A 193 -20.31 0.22 -1.89
N GLU A 194 -19.08 0.40 -1.42
CA GLU A 194 -17.88 0.49 -2.26
C GLU A 194 -17.60 -0.84 -2.98
N MET A 195 -17.74 -1.96 -2.27
CA MET A 195 -17.60 -3.30 -2.86
C MET A 195 -18.65 -3.55 -3.95
N ALA A 196 -19.89 -3.14 -3.72
CA ALA A 196 -20.95 -3.28 -4.72
C ALA A 196 -20.69 -2.43 -5.97
N ALA A 197 -20.19 -1.20 -5.80
CA ALA A 197 -19.83 -0.32 -6.92
C ALA A 197 -18.67 -0.90 -7.74
N GLN A 198 -17.65 -1.48 -7.09
CA GLN A 198 -16.53 -2.11 -7.78
C GLN A 198 -16.92 -3.42 -8.47
N ALA A 199 -17.76 -4.26 -7.84
CA ALA A 199 -18.30 -5.47 -8.47
C ALA A 199 -19.11 -5.14 -9.72
N TYR A 200 -19.91 -4.06 -9.69
CA TYR A 200 -20.61 -3.56 -10.86
C TYR A 200 -19.64 -3.11 -11.96
N ALA A 201 -18.62 -2.33 -11.64
CA ALA A 201 -17.61 -1.90 -12.60
C ALA A 201 -16.83 -3.09 -13.22
N GLN A 202 -16.51 -4.11 -12.44
CA GLN A 202 -15.88 -5.35 -12.93
C GLN A 202 -16.81 -6.16 -13.84
N SER A 203 -18.12 -6.18 -13.59
CA SER A 203 -19.10 -6.88 -14.42
C SER A 203 -19.19 -6.32 -15.84
N LEU A 204 -18.76 -5.07 -16.04
CA LEU A 204 -18.70 -4.42 -17.35
C LEU A 204 -17.41 -4.76 -18.12
N SER A 205 -16.43 -5.42 -17.49
CA SER A 205 -15.17 -5.82 -18.12
C SER A 205 -15.23 -7.28 -18.63
N LEU A 206 -14.50 -7.56 -19.74
CA LEU A 206 -14.45 -8.90 -20.31
C LEU A 206 -13.63 -9.85 -19.41
N PRO A 207 -14.04 -11.14 -19.28
CA PRO A 207 -13.26 -12.11 -18.49
C PRO A 207 -11.90 -12.40 -19.10
N PRO A 208 -10.86 -12.62 -18.26
CA PRO A 208 -9.51 -12.95 -18.74
C PRO A 208 -9.47 -14.34 -19.41
N PRO A 209 -8.59 -14.57 -20.37
CA PRO A 209 -8.46 -15.85 -21.04
C PRO A 209 -8.00 -16.97 -20.08
N LYS A 210 -8.54 -18.17 -20.28
CA LYS A 210 -8.23 -19.35 -19.45
C LYS A 210 -6.77 -19.80 -19.72
N ARG A 211 -5.94 -19.88 -18.65
CA ARG A 211 -4.52 -20.29 -18.73
C ARG A 211 -4.34 -21.76 -18.32
N VAL A 212 -3.39 -22.43 -18.96
CA VAL A 212 -2.93 -23.78 -18.54
C VAL A 212 -1.83 -23.60 -17.49
N VAL A 213 -1.96 -24.26 -16.35
CA VAL A 213 -0.98 -24.19 -15.26
C VAL A 213 -0.12 -25.46 -15.28
N ARG A 214 1.20 -25.31 -15.23
CA ARG A 214 2.17 -26.40 -15.14
C ARG A 214 3.02 -26.22 -13.88
N ARG A 215 3.19 -27.30 -13.09
CA ARG A 215 4.11 -27.31 -11.93
C ARG A 215 5.49 -27.77 -12.35
N VAL A 216 6.52 -27.02 -11.95
CA VAL A 216 7.93 -27.30 -12.24
C VAL A 216 8.75 -27.27 -10.96
N HIS A 217 9.75 -28.16 -10.86
CA HIS A 217 10.70 -28.10 -9.76
C HIS A 217 11.82 -27.09 -10.08
N VAL A 218 12.11 -26.18 -9.15
CA VAL A 218 13.18 -25.18 -9.26
C VAL A 218 14.13 -25.32 -8.08
N ASP A 219 15.43 -25.26 -8.36
CA ASP A 219 16.48 -25.30 -7.36
C ASP A 219 16.30 -24.17 -6.32
N PRO A 220 16.45 -24.46 -5.01
CA PRO A 220 16.28 -23.49 -3.95
C PRO A 220 17.12 -22.22 -4.08
N GLU A 221 18.38 -22.35 -4.57
CA GLU A 221 19.27 -21.20 -4.74
C GLU A 221 18.82 -20.29 -5.89
N VAL A 222 18.27 -20.89 -6.95
CA VAL A 222 17.69 -20.14 -8.06
C VAL A 222 16.43 -19.43 -7.60
N GLN A 223 15.54 -20.14 -6.91
CA GLN A 223 14.28 -19.56 -6.43
C GLN A 223 14.49 -18.47 -5.38
N ALA A 224 15.51 -18.57 -4.54
CA ALA A 224 15.82 -17.55 -3.53
C ALA A 224 16.17 -16.19 -4.14
N ARG A 225 16.70 -16.14 -5.37
CA ARG A 225 17.01 -14.90 -6.11
C ARG A 225 15.76 -14.20 -6.66
N GLU A 226 14.67 -14.95 -6.76
CA GLU A 226 13.39 -14.43 -7.26
C GLU A 226 12.48 -13.92 -6.14
N LEU A 227 12.94 -13.97 -4.87
CA LEU A 227 12.20 -13.44 -3.73
C LEU A 227 12.14 -11.91 -3.79
N VAL A 228 10.92 -11.36 -3.84
CA VAL A 228 10.68 -9.91 -3.99
C VAL A 228 10.01 -9.28 -2.77
N TYR A 229 9.24 -10.08 -2.01
CA TYR A 229 8.60 -9.62 -0.78
C TYR A 229 8.82 -10.64 0.33
N ARG A 230 9.26 -10.17 1.51
CA ARG A 230 9.61 -11.01 2.63
C ARG A 230 9.03 -10.49 3.94
N VAL A 231 8.27 -11.35 4.63
CA VAL A 231 7.87 -11.16 6.01
C VAL A 231 8.91 -11.81 6.92
N LEU A 232 9.35 -11.11 7.95
CA LEU A 232 10.29 -11.66 8.92
C LEU A 232 9.56 -12.56 9.93
N PRO A 233 10.12 -13.74 10.28
CA PRO A 233 9.50 -14.62 11.26
C PRO A 233 9.51 -13.99 12.65
N GLU A 234 8.38 -14.06 13.35
CA GLU A 234 8.25 -13.63 14.73
C GLU A 234 8.66 -14.76 15.67
N ILE A 235 9.78 -14.58 16.39
CA ILE A 235 10.33 -15.63 17.28
C ILE A 235 9.45 -15.73 18.53
N PRO A 236 8.81 -16.89 18.80
CA PRO A 236 7.98 -17.06 19.98
C PRO A 236 8.84 -16.97 21.26
N PRO A 237 8.29 -16.48 22.39
CA PRO A 237 9.04 -16.35 23.63
C PRO A 237 9.74 -17.63 24.09
N ALA A 238 9.12 -18.79 23.87
CA ALA A 238 9.69 -20.10 24.21
C ALA A 238 10.90 -20.50 23.35
N ALA A 239 11.14 -19.81 22.22
CA ALA A 239 12.21 -20.13 21.27
C ALA A 239 13.30 -19.05 21.19
N GLN A 240 13.29 -18.04 22.06
CA GLN A 240 14.25 -16.92 22.01
C GLN A 240 15.71 -17.33 22.10
N ALA A 241 16.03 -18.44 22.77
CA ALA A 241 17.38 -19.00 22.86
C ALA A 241 17.68 -20.04 21.75
N THR A 242 16.74 -20.24 20.81
CA THR A 242 16.88 -21.25 19.74
C THR A 242 17.28 -20.54 18.45
N TYR A 243 18.33 -21.03 17.81
CA TYR A 243 18.82 -20.53 16.52
C TYR A 243 19.08 -21.67 15.56
N GLY A 244 19.24 -21.37 14.28
CA GLY A 244 19.52 -22.33 13.23
C GLY A 244 18.65 -22.12 12.00
N THR A 245 18.81 -23.01 11.03
CA THR A 245 18.05 -22.95 9.77
C THR A 245 16.86 -23.88 9.82
N VAL A 246 15.66 -23.36 9.56
CA VAL A 246 14.45 -24.14 9.30
C VAL A 246 14.31 -24.28 7.79
N VAL A 247 14.20 -25.51 7.32
CA VAL A 247 13.97 -25.86 5.91
C VAL A 247 12.51 -26.23 5.74
N LEU A 248 11.85 -25.58 4.78
CA LEU A 248 10.45 -25.76 4.43
C LEU A 248 10.35 -26.23 2.97
N HIS A 249 9.42 -27.10 2.67
CA HIS A 249 8.95 -27.33 1.30
C HIS A 249 7.86 -26.33 0.98
N ALA A 250 7.89 -25.74 -0.22
CA ALA A 250 6.93 -24.73 -0.64
C ALA A 250 6.51 -24.89 -2.10
N VAL A 251 5.26 -24.56 -2.38
CA VAL A 251 4.73 -24.39 -3.73
C VAL A 251 4.41 -22.92 -3.93
N ILE A 252 5.02 -22.30 -4.94
CA ILE A 252 4.80 -20.91 -5.32
C ILE A 252 3.86 -20.91 -6.52
N GLY A 253 2.74 -20.21 -6.39
CA GLY A 253 1.70 -20.15 -7.41
C GLY A 253 2.08 -19.30 -8.64
N THR A 254 1.23 -19.33 -9.63
CA THR A 254 1.36 -18.51 -10.85
C THR A 254 1.21 -17.01 -10.60
N ASP A 255 0.74 -16.64 -9.40
CA ASP A 255 0.64 -15.27 -8.90
C ASP A 255 1.92 -14.82 -8.13
N GLY A 256 2.93 -15.69 -8.04
CA GLY A 256 4.15 -15.45 -7.29
C GLY A 256 4.03 -15.64 -5.78
N LYS A 257 2.83 -15.94 -5.25
CA LYS A 257 2.61 -16.14 -3.82
C LYS A 257 2.93 -17.57 -3.40
N THR A 258 3.30 -17.74 -2.13
CA THR A 258 3.53 -19.07 -1.54
C THR A 258 2.21 -19.69 -1.07
N HIS A 259 1.77 -20.77 -1.73
CA HIS A 259 0.48 -21.40 -1.46
C HIS A 259 0.57 -22.56 -0.47
N GLU A 260 1.51 -23.50 -0.69
CA GLU A 260 1.69 -24.68 0.14
C GLU A 260 3.02 -24.55 0.87
N VAL A 261 3.01 -24.65 2.20
CA VAL A 261 4.22 -24.59 3.03
C VAL A 261 4.17 -25.72 4.05
N SER A 262 5.21 -26.56 4.07
CA SER A 262 5.35 -27.65 5.03
C SER A 262 6.77 -27.74 5.57
N TYR A 263 6.88 -28.20 6.83
CA TYR A 263 8.17 -28.38 7.51
C TYR A 263 8.92 -29.59 6.95
N VAL A 264 10.22 -29.42 6.66
CA VAL A 264 11.14 -30.50 6.25
C VAL A 264 12.14 -30.77 7.34
N SER A 265 12.90 -29.80 7.83
CA SER A 265 13.94 -30.01 8.83
C SER A 265 14.33 -28.73 9.58
N GLY A 266 15.11 -28.86 10.66
CA GLY A 266 15.60 -27.76 11.49
C GLY A 266 14.99 -27.72 12.90
N PRO A 267 15.20 -26.64 13.67
CA PRO A 267 14.67 -26.50 15.02
C PRO A 267 13.14 -26.46 15.04
N LYS A 268 12.50 -27.48 15.62
CA LYS A 268 11.02 -27.60 15.66
C LYS A 268 10.32 -26.44 16.37
N LEU A 269 10.95 -25.83 17.38
CA LEU A 269 10.38 -24.68 18.10
C LEU A 269 10.24 -23.42 17.22
N LEU A 270 11.02 -23.34 16.14
CA LEU A 270 11.00 -22.25 15.18
C LEU A 270 10.17 -22.56 13.93
N ALA A 271 9.73 -23.82 13.76
CA ALA A 271 9.06 -24.27 12.55
C ALA A 271 7.78 -23.50 12.24
N GLN A 272 6.93 -23.28 13.26
CA GLN A 272 5.67 -22.55 13.09
C GLN A 272 5.91 -21.09 12.69
N ALA A 273 6.85 -20.42 13.35
CA ALA A 273 7.20 -19.03 13.02
C ALA A 273 7.74 -18.90 11.58
N ALA A 274 8.56 -19.87 11.14
CA ALA A 274 9.05 -19.92 9.77
C ALA A 274 7.92 -20.14 8.76
N ILE A 275 7.00 -21.07 9.02
CA ILE A 275 5.83 -21.34 8.15
C ILE A 275 4.94 -20.10 8.03
N GLU A 276 4.62 -19.47 9.15
CA GLU A 276 3.77 -18.28 9.17
C GLU A 276 4.39 -17.12 8.36
N ALA A 277 5.68 -16.88 8.51
CA ALA A 277 6.37 -15.86 7.74
C ALA A 277 6.40 -16.18 6.23
N VAL A 278 6.78 -17.43 5.87
CA VAL A 278 6.95 -17.82 4.46
C VAL A 278 5.63 -17.84 3.69
N ARG A 279 4.50 -18.04 4.34
CA ARG A 279 3.17 -17.93 3.70
C ARG A 279 2.90 -16.56 3.08
N TRP A 280 3.57 -15.52 3.56
CA TRP A 280 3.45 -14.16 3.07
C TRP A 280 4.53 -13.78 2.05
N TRP A 281 5.52 -14.67 1.82
CA TRP A 281 6.58 -14.38 0.87
C TRP A 281 6.06 -14.40 -0.55
N GLN A 282 6.59 -13.48 -1.37
CA GLN A 282 6.29 -13.41 -2.79
C GLN A 282 7.57 -13.47 -3.60
N TYR A 283 7.42 -14.06 -4.76
CA TYR A 283 8.48 -14.27 -5.71
C TYR A 283 8.11 -13.67 -7.06
N ARG A 284 9.10 -13.32 -7.85
CA ARG A 284 8.89 -12.90 -9.23
C ARG A 284 8.16 -14.02 -9.98
N ILE A 285 7.17 -13.63 -10.77
CA ILE A 285 6.36 -14.59 -11.55
C ILE A 285 7.23 -15.17 -12.66
N ASN A 286 7.36 -16.51 -12.68
CA ASN A 286 8.03 -17.22 -13.76
C ASN A 286 7.07 -17.37 -14.95
N VAL A 287 7.35 -16.65 -16.04
CA VAL A 287 6.59 -16.70 -17.29
C VAL A 287 7.48 -17.30 -18.36
N VAL A 288 7.03 -18.35 -19.02
CA VAL A 288 7.83 -19.05 -20.03
C VAL A 288 7.07 -19.11 -21.35
N GLY A 289 7.76 -18.82 -22.45
CA GLY A 289 7.27 -18.98 -23.81
C GLY A 289 6.80 -17.68 -24.49
N PRO A 290 6.47 -17.75 -25.79
CA PRO A 290 5.84 -16.64 -26.52
C PRO A 290 4.37 -16.48 -26.06
N GLU A 291 3.80 -15.30 -26.24
CA GLU A 291 2.38 -15.07 -25.92
C GLU A 291 1.44 -16.05 -26.66
N PRO A 292 0.40 -16.58 -25.94
CA PRO A 292 0.05 -16.33 -24.54
C PRO A 292 0.97 -17.10 -23.60
N TYR A 293 1.58 -16.40 -22.65
CA TYR A 293 2.53 -16.97 -21.70
C TYR A 293 1.92 -18.09 -20.86
N GLU A 294 2.64 -19.21 -20.72
CA GLU A 294 2.32 -20.25 -19.75
C GLU A 294 2.80 -19.84 -18.36
N ALA A 295 1.88 -19.62 -17.45
CA ALA A 295 2.23 -19.40 -16.05
C ALA A 295 2.55 -20.74 -15.37
N GLN A 296 3.64 -20.78 -14.60
CA GLN A 296 4.12 -22.00 -13.94
C GLN A 296 4.02 -21.90 -12.41
N GLU A 297 3.54 -22.96 -11.77
CA GLU A 297 3.73 -23.17 -10.35
C GLU A 297 5.13 -23.71 -10.11
N VAL A 298 5.80 -23.24 -9.06
CA VAL A 298 7.14 -23.65 -8.68
C VAL A 298 7.10 -24.49 -7.41
N ASP A 299 7.66 -25.70 -7.50
CA ASP A 299 7.92 -26.60 -6.38
C ASP A 299 9.38 -26.43 -5.95
N THR A 300 9.64 -26.08 -4.67
CA THR A 300 10.99 -25.83 -4.17
C THR A 300 11.12 -26.01 -2.67
N THR A 301 12.33 -25.86 -2.12
CA THR A 301 12.56 -25.71 -0.69
C THR A 301 13.03 -24.31 -0.33
N ILE A 302 12.65 -23.85 0.86
CA ILE A 302 12.98 -22.53 1.39
C ILE A 302 13.73 -22.69 2.71
N SER A 303 14.86 -22.01 2.84
CA SER A 303 15.65 -21.99 4.07
C SER A 303 15.44 -20.68 4.81
N VAL A 304 14.97 -20.73 6.06
CA VAL A 304 14.79 -19.59 6.95
C VAL A 304 15.82 -19.63 8.06
N LEU A 305 16.75 -18.69 8.05
CA LEU A 305 17.82 -18.59 9.06
C LEU A 305 17.34 -17.74 10.25
N PHE A 306 17.46 -18.30 11.44
CA PHE A 306 17.31 -17.62 12.73
C PHE A 306 18.69 -17.43 13.35
N SER A 307 19.13 -16.20 13.46
CA SER A 307 20.41 -15.82 14.07
C SER A 307 20.25 -15.48 15.55
N PRO A 308 21.27 -15.73 16.39
CA PRO A 308 21.26 -15.19 17.76
C PRO A 308 21.18 -13.66 17.71
N THR A 309 20.35 -13.08 18.54
CA THR A 309 20.24 -11.62 18.75
C THR A 309 21.30 -11.10 19.70
#